data_e082899c32a11054cb7381f047bdd328
#
_entry.id   e082899c32a11054cb7381f047bdd328
#
_cell.length_a   1.000
_cell.length_b   1.000
_cell.length_c   1.000
_cell.angle_alpha   90.00
_cell.angle_beta   90.00
_cell.angle_gamma   90.00
#
_symmetry.space_group_name_H-M   'P 1'
#
loop_
_entity.id
_entity.type
_entity.pdbx_description
1 polymer ?
#
loop_
_entity_poly.entity_id
_entity_poly.type
_entity_poly.pdbx_seq_one_letter_code
_entity_poly.pdbx_strand_id
1 'polypeptide(L)'
;MSDNVRTYTSKERNMYLLGLAGQNMIYNIIGTGLYFYFQSVIFVPAMAISIFMAVARVWDAINDPMMGTIVDKTNTKWGKCRPYLLFIPPAILVITILTFCNGIYSSSNSNLQNALIVGWAAVSYILWGMIYTVGDIPLWGVTSRMTEVEKDRASILSLARIAAGLGGGVVLLSITPLSQFVGQKLEGVAGSTAKSQQYGFIIVAAVLTIIGCGLFQLTGIFVRERVQSEDRKLTFKDNIRIMWGNKPFRKQLISGVLRSPIQMLLSVAMTLMSYYYGNYFGDYMLYMIILGGGIFGGQFIAMALVPKLMEKFEKTKLFIGSTIMGAVPFALIYPIYKMAPQDLDKPVWLAVLLVVFTLAGAGMGALNVLQSVMIADAVDYEEYHKGFRPDGVFFSGQSFITKLSAGISSIIQGIGYSIIGFSGDNVNACNEALRAGASFKADYAPYAGMMFFLCSIPPAIGLFLSVIPIKNYGMSDAEHRSMLDALVKRRNENAVEGESSGKSSIS
;
A
#
# COMPACT_ATOMS: atom_id res chain seq x y z
N MET A 1 -25.29 36.35 -1.16
CA MET A 1 -24.52 36.08 0.06
C MET A 1 -23.52 34.96 -0.24
N SER A 2 -22.33 35.34 -0.75
CA SER A 2 -21.27 34.41 -1.20
C SER A 2 -19.94 34.71 -0.51
N ASP A 3 -19.99 35.28 0.67
CA ASP A 3 -18.77 35.78 1.34
C ASP A 3 -18.46 34.90 2.56
N ASN A 4 -17.30 34.24 2.49
CA ASN A 4 -16.55 33.51 3.51
C ASN A 4 -16.61 31.98 3.51
N VAL A 5 -16.76 31.34 2.35
CA VAL A 5 -16.48 29.91 2.27
C VAL A 5 -14.97 29.67 2.39
N ARG A 6 -14.54 29.01 3.47
CA ARG A 6 -13.12 28.75 3.73
C ARG A 6 -12.64 27.58 2.87
N THR A 7 -11.79 27.86 1.88
CA THR A 7 -11.19 26.86 1.01
C THR A 7 -9.69 27.13 0.78
N TYR A 8 -9.01 26.17 0.20
CA TYR A 8 -7.57 26.25 -0.08
C TYR A 8 -7.26 27.07 -1.34
N THR A 9 -6.05 27.58 -1.40
CA THR A 9 -5.50 28.23 -2.61
C THR A 9 -4.89 27.18 -3.56
N SER A 10 -4.73 27.51 -4.86
CA SER A 10 -4.05 26.64 -5.83
C SER A 10 -2.62 26.29 -5.41
N LYS A 11 -1.91 27.22 -4.75
CA LYS A 11 -0.57 26.97 -4.22
C LYS A 11 -0.59 25.94 -3.11
N GLU A 12 -1.49 26.06 -2.15
CA GLU A 12 -1.63 25.08 -1.06
C GLU A 12 -1.98 23.68 -1.59
N ARG A 13 -2.92 23.62 -2.55
CA ARG A 13 -3.24 22.36 -3.22
C ARG A 13 -2.02 21.71 -3.84
N ASN A 14 -1.26 22.45 -4.64
CA ASN A 14 -0.09 21.90 -5.32
C ASN A 14 1.00 21.47 -4.34
N MET A 15 1.24 22.23 -3.27
CA MET A 15 2.20 21.86 -2.22
C MET A 15 1.75 20.64 -1.42
N TYR A 16 0.45 20.48 -1.17
CA TYR A 16 -0.12 19.28 -0.58
C TYR A 16 0.07 18.05 -1.48
N LEU A 17 -0.19 18.17 -2.78
CA LEU A 17 0.01 17.08 -3.75
C LEU A 17 1.48 16.65 -3.83
N LEU A 18 2.41 17.59 -3.86
CA LEU A 18 3.85 17.30 -3.80
C LEU A 18 4.22 16.63 -2.48
N GLY A 19 3.65 17.06 -1.36
CA GLY A 19 3.85 16.42 -0.06
C GLY A 19 3.38 14.96 -0.03
N LEU A 20 2.25 14.65 -0.66
CA LEU A 20 1.77 13.28 -0.79
C LEU A 20 2.64 12.44 -1.73
N ALA A 21 3.14 13.01 -2.82
CA ALA A 21 4.11 12.32 -3.66
C ALA A 21 5.37 11.97 -2.85
N GLY A 22 5.90 12.92 -2.07
CA GLY A 22 7.07 12.70 -1.20
C GLY A 22 6.82 11.65 -0.12
N GLN A 23 5.67 11.69 0.55
CA GLN A 23 5.27 10.70 1.55
C GLN A 23 5.19 9.29 0.94
N ASN A 24 4.59 9.15 -0.25
CA ASN A 24 4.51 7.86 -0.92
C ASN A 24 5.86 7.38 -1.47
N MET A 25 6.78 8.28 -1.84
CA MET A 25 8.17 7.92 -2.10
C MET A 25 8.78 7.22 -0.88
N ILE A 26 8.70 7.84 0.29
CA ILE A 26 9.24 7.30 1.54
C ILE A 26 8.60 5.94 1.88
N TYR A 27 7.27 5.85 1.78
CA TYR A 27 6.54 4.61 2.05
C TYR A 27 7.01 3.46 1.15
N ASN A 28 7.18 3.73 -0.15
CA ASN A 28 7.56 2.70 -1.11
C ASN A 28 9.04 2.29 -1.02
N ILE A 29 9.96 3.14 -0.52
CA ILE A 29 11.34 2.73 -0.22
C ILE A 29 11.33 1.51 0.71
N ILE A 30 10.51 1.56 1.74
CA ILE A 30 10.37 0.45 2.70
C ILE A 30 9.45 -0.65 2.14
N GLY A 31 8.31 -0.29 1.57
CA GLY A 31 7.31 -1.24 1.09
C GLY A 31 7.78 -2.16 -0.03
N THR A 32 8.66 -1.66 -0.91
CA THR A 32 9.15 -2.43 -2.09
C THR A 32 10.60 -2.85 -1.96
N GLY A 33 11.45 -1.99 -1.41
CA GLY A 33 12.89 -2.22 -1.38
C GLY A 33 13.37 -3.04 -0.18
N LEU A 34 12.71 -2.91 0.98
CA LEU A 34 13.26 -3.43 2.22
C LEU A 34 13.23 -4.96 2.32
N TYR A 35 12.15 -5.61 1.85
CA TYR A 35 12.08 -7.08 1.86
C TYR A 35 13.19 -7.67 0.99
N PHE A 36 13.38 -7.12 -0.23
CA PHE A 36 14.46 -7.51 -1.12
C PHE A 36 15.84 -7.28 -0.48
N TYR A 37 16.04 -6.11 0.15
CA TYR A 37 17.28 -5.77 0.83
C TYR A 37 17.59 -6.76 1.96
N PHE A 38 16.66 -7.02 2.85
CA PHE A 38 16.89 -7.96 3.96
C PHE A 38 17.20 -9.37 3.48
N GLN A 39 16.49 -9.85 2.45
CA GLN A 39 16.64 -11.22 1.98
C GLN A 39 17.80 -11.40 1.02
N SER A 40 17.96 -10.50 0.04
CA SER A 40 18.85 -10.70 -1.11
C SER A 40 20.19 -9.96 -1.00
N VAL A 41 20.30 -9.02 -0.07
CA VAL A 41 21.51 -8.20 0.12
C VAL A 41 22.22 -8.51 1.44
N ILE A 42 21.50 -8.58 2.56
CA ILE A 42 22.07 -8.89 3.88
C ILE A 42 21.71 -10.27 4.39
N PHE A 43 21.00 -11.08 3.60
CA PHE A 43 20.77 -12.51 3.77
C PHE A 43 20.02 -12.91 5.05
N VAL A 44 19.18 -12.03 5.61
CA VAL A 44 18.34 -12.37 6.74
C VAL A 44 17.38 -13.51 6.35
N PRO A 45 17.19 -14.53 7.20
CA PRO A 45 16.31 -15.65 6.89
C PRO A 45 14.88 -15.21 6.56
N ALA A 46 14.33 -15.70 5.44
CA ALA A 46 13.03 -15.26 4.91
C ALA A 46 11.89 -15.41 5.93
N MET A 47 11.89 -16.48 6.74
CA MET A 47 10.90 -16.67 7.80
C MET A 47 11.02 -15.61 8.89
N ALA A 48 12.24 -15.25 9.30
CA ALA A 48 12.46 -14.19 10.29
C ALA A 48 11.93 -12.83 9.78
N ILE A 49 12.24 -12.48 8.52
CA ILE A 49 11.70 -11.27 7.87
C ILE A 49 10.17 -11.28 7.94
N SER A 50 9.56 -12.38 7.57
CA SER A 50 8.10 -12.50 7.48
C SER A 50 7.43 -12.39 8.84
N ILE A 51 8.02 -12.98 9.88
CA ILE A 51 7.51 -12.92 11.25
C ILE A 51 7.56 -11.48 11.77
N PHE A 52 8.72 -10.81 11.73
CA PHE A 52 8.80 -9.46 12.28
C PHE A 52 7.99 -8.44 11.45
N MET A 53 7.88 -8.62 10.13
CA MET A 53 7.00 -7.78 9.31
C MET A 53 5.52 -8.00 9.69
N ALA A 54 5.07 -9.23 9.91
CA ALA A 54 3.71 -9.51 10.37
C ALA A 54 3.45 -8.90 11.75
N VAL A 55 4.38 -9.04 12.72
CA VAL A 55 4.28 -8.42 14.05
C VAL A 55 4.18 -6.90 13.95
N ALA A 56 5.00 -6.28 13.10
CA ALA A 56 4.94 -4.83 12.86
C ALA A 56 3.56 -4.38 12.34
N ARG A 57 2.92 -5.15 11.45
CA ARG A 57 1.57 -4.83 10.96
C ARG A 57 0.50 -4.92 12.04
N VAL A 58 0.63 -5.86 12.97
CA VAL A 58 -0.25 -5.92 14.15
C VAL A 58 -0.02 -4.70 15.05
N TRP A 59 1.24 -4.30 15.22
CA TRP A 59 1.58 -3.09 15.98
C TRP A 59 1.02 -1.81 15.34
N ASP A 60 1.11 -1.67 14.01
CA ASP A 60 0.54 -0.55 13.26
C ASP A 60 -0.96 -0.37 13.55
N ALA A 61 -1.69 -1.50 13.69
CA ALA A 61 -3.12 -1.48 14.00
C ALA A 61 -3.46 -0.83 15.36
N ILE A 62 -2.51 -0.84 16.29
CA ILE A 62 -2.63 -0.20 17.61
C ILE A 62 -2.08 1.24 17.53
N ASN A 63 -0.95 1.42 16.88
CA ASN A 63 -0.24 2.69 16.80
C ASN A 63 -1.04 3.77 16.04
N ASP A 64 -1.73 3.41 14.95
CA ASP A 64 -2.49 4.37 14.15
C ASP A 64 -3.62 5.08 14.92
N PRO A 65 -4.53 4.38 15.63
CA PRO A 65 -5.55 5.02 16.44
C PRO A 65 -4.96 5.84 17.61
N MET A 66 -3.85 5.38 18.19
CA MET A 66 -3.15 6.16 19.22
C MET A 66 -2.65 7.48 18.67
N MET A 67 -2.01 7.45 17.50
CA MET A 67 -1.50 8.66 16.87
C MET A 67 -2.62 9.61 16.44
N GLY A 68 -3.73 9.09 15.89
CA GLY A 68 -4.93 9.87 15.59
C GLY A 68 -5.41 10.63 16.83
N THR A 69 -5.50 9.95 17.97
CA THR A 69 -5.89 10.58 19.26
C THR A 69 -4.90 11.66 19.71
N ILE A 70 -3.59 11.46 19.51
CA ILE A 70 -2.57 12.44 19.85
C ILE A 70 -2.73 13.71 18.99
N VAL A 71 -2.91 13.54 17.67
CA VAL A 71 -3.13 14.66 16.74
C VAL A 71 -4.38 15.44 17.09
N ASP A 72 -5.48 14.78 17.44
CA ASP A 72 -6.73 15.46 17.81
C ASP A 72 -6.61 16.27 19.10
N LYS A 73 -5.80 15.81 20.06
CA LYS A 73 -5.50 16.53 21.30
C LYS A 73 -4.48 17.64 21.13
N THR A 74 -3.74 17.65 20.02
CA THR A 74 -2.71 18.66 19.76
C THR A 74 -3.37 20.02 19.48
N ASN A 75 -2.94 21.04 20.20
CA ASN A 75 -3.38 22.41 19.97
C ASN A 75 -2.18 23.33 20.01
N THR A 76 -1.66 23.71 18.84
CA THR A 76 -0.49 24.59 18.72
C THR A 76 -0.82 25.83 17.88
N LYS A 77 0.04 26.86 17.98
CA LYS A 77 -0.06 28.05 17.14
C LYS A 77 0.04 27.80 15.62
N TRP A 78 0.53 26.62 15.23
CA TRP A 78 0.63 26.22 13.82
C TRP A 78 -0.56 25.36 13.35
N GLY A 79 -1.44 24.95 14.25
CA GLY A 79 -2.55 24.02 14.01
C GLY A 79 -2.35 22.67 14.71
N LYS A 80 -3.15 21.69 14.35
CA LYS A 80 -3.11 20.32 14.91
C LYS A 80 -2.18 19.39 14.12
N CYS A 81 -2.22 19.44 12.80
CA CYS A 81 -1.48 18.54 11.88
C CYS A 81 -0.10 19.08 11.50
N ARG A 82 -0.01 20.39 11.23
CA ARG A 82 1.20 21.05 10.71
C ARG A 82 2.48 20.84 11.51
N PRO A 83 2.50 20.83 12.85
CA PRO A 83 3.72 20.56 13.61
C PRO A 83 4.37 19.24 13.26
N TYR A 84 3.56 18.19 13.09
CA TYR A 84 4.04 16.87 12.71
C TYR A 84 4.61 16.86 11.29
N LEU A 85 3.94 17.54 10.34
CA LEU A 85 4.40 17.64 8.95
C LEU A 85 5.72 18.41 8.79
N LEU A 86 6.03 19.30 9.72
CA LEU A 86 7.28 20.06 9.73
C LEU A 86 8.44 19.31 10.38
N PHE A 87 8.20 18.66 11.54
CA PHE A 87 9.29 18.18 12.39
C PHE A 87 9.55 16.67 12.27
N ILE A 88 8.62 15.88 11.76
CA ILE A 88 8.78 14.42 11.65
C ILE A 88 9.61 13.98 10.42
N PRO A 89 9.55 14.62 9.24
CA PRO A 89 10.31 14.14 8.09
C PRO A 89 11.83 13.97 8.33
N PRO A 90 12.54 14.84 9.07
CA PRO A 90 13.94 14.58 9.44
C PRO A 90 14.13 13.31 10.28
N ALA A 91 13.20 13.01 11.20
CA ALA A 91 13.28 11.77 11.98
C ALA A 91 13.03 10.54 11.11
N ILE A 92 12.11 10.63 10.12
CA ILE A 92 11.89 9.59 9.13
C ILE A 92 13.16 9.35 8.30
N LEU A 93 13.86 10.40 7.88
CA LEU A 93 15.12 10.27 7.15
C LEU A 93 16.16 9.49 7.98
N VAL A 94 16.36 9.87 9.24
CA VAL A 94 17.33 9.21 10.11
C VAL A 94 16.99 7.74 10.30
N ILE A 95 15.75 7.40 10.65
CA ILE A 95 15.37 5.99 10.87
C ILE A 95 15.39 5.18 9.57
N THR A 96 15.07 5.77 8.41
CA THR A 96 15.18 5.09 7.11
C THR A 96 16.64 4.70 6.85
N ILE A 97 17.60 5.60 7.02
CA ILE A 97 19.03 5.29 6.84
C ILE A 97 19.44 4.19 7.83
N LEU A 98 19.07 4.31 9.10
CA LEU A 98 19.39 3.33 10.13
C LEU A 98 18.80 1.94 9.84
N THR A 99 17.65 1.85 9.19
CA THR A 99 17.05 0.57 8.78
C THR A 99 17.88 -0.15 7.71
N PHE A 100 18.52 0.59 6.81
CA PHE A 100 19.46 0.02 5.83
C PHE A 100 20.89 -0.16 6.38
N CYS A 101 21.24 0.45 7.52
CA CYS A 101 22.51 0.24 8.20
C CYS A 101 22.42 -0.98 9.13
N ASN A 102 22.77 -2.16 8.62
CA ASN A 102 22.69 -3.42 9.37
C ASN A 102 23.94 -4.27 9.12
N GLY A 103 24.13 -5.36 9.87
CA GLY A 103 25.12 -6.39 9.59
C GLY A 103 24.67 -7.35 8.47
N ILE A 104 25.62 -8.05 7.88
CA ILE A 104 25.35 -9.12 6.91
C ILE A 104 25.22 -10.43 7.68
N TYR A 105 24.07 -11.10 7.52
CA TYR A 105 23.81 -12.40 8.12
C TYR A 105 24.65 -13.48 7.43
N SER A 106 25.25 -14.39 8.20
CA SER A 106 25.97 -15.55 7.67
C SER A 106 26.03 -16.66 8.71
N SER A 107 26.09 -17.91 8.29
CA SER A 107 26.33 -19.05 9.17
C SER A 107 27.72 -19.04 9.82
N SER A 108 28.67 -18.30 9.21
CA SER A 108 30.02 -18.09 9.77
C SER A 108 30.04 -17.12 10.96
N ASN A 109 28.98 -16.31 11.15
CA ASN A 109 28.85 -15.41 12.29
C ASN A 109 28.52 -16.20 13.57
N SER A 110 28.82 -15.63 14.74
CA SER A 110 28.32 -16.18 16.01
C SER A 110 26.78 -16.08 16.08
N ASN A 111 26.17 -16.96 16.87
CA ASN A 111 24.72 -16.92 17.10
C ASN A 111 24.25 -15.55 17.65
N LEU A 112 25.05 -14.93 18.50
CA LEU A 112 24.77 -13.61 19.04
C LEU A 112 24.81 -12.52 17.94
N GLN A 113 25.80 -12.54 17.04
CA GLN A 113 25.87 -11.60 15.93
C GLN A 113 24.65 -11.72 15.01
N ASN A 114 24.29 -12.95 14.63
CA ASN A 114 23.11 -13.18 13.81
C ASN A 114 21.80 -12.77 14.52
N ALA A 115 21.70 -13.02 15.81
CA ALA A 115 20.54 -12.55 16.60
C ALA A 115 20.48 -11.02 16.66
N LEU A 116 21.60 -10.33 16.78
CA LEU A 116 21.65 -8.86 16.77
C LEU A 116 21.28 -8.30 15.37
N ILE A 117 21.72 -8.93 14.28
CA ILE A 117 21.36 -8.53 12.92
C ILE A 117 19.85 -8.65 12.69
N VAL A 118 19.26 -9.79 13.02
CA VAL A 118 17.81 -10.02 12.89
C VAL A 118 17.04 -9.11 13.84
N GLY A 119 17.51 -8.96 15.07
CA GLY A 119 16.91 -8.09 16.07
C GLY A 119 16.92 -6.62 15.64
N TRP A 120 18.03 -6.12 15.08
CA TRP A 120 18.12 -4.77 14.55
C TRP A 120 17.20 -4.56 13.35
N ALA A 121 17.13 -5.52 12.42
CA ALA A 121 16.21 -5.47 11.30
C ALA A 121 14.75 -5.33 11.77
N ALA A 122 14.36 -6.13 12.76
CA ALA A 122 13.01 -6.09 13.35
C ALA A 122 12.73 -4.76 14.07
N VAL A 123 13.63 -4.35 14.97
CA VAL A 123 13.45 -3.12 15.77
C VAL A 123 13.45 -1.89 14.89
N SER A 124 14.39 -1.77 13.96
CA SER A 124 14.47 -0.60 13.07
C SER A 124 13.23 -0.49 12.15
N TYR A 125 12.71 -1.61 11.67
CA TYR A 125 11.49 -1.65 10.87
C TYR A 125 10.25 -1.23 11.66
N ILE A 126 10.09 -1.73 12.90
CA ILE A 126 8.98 -1.35 13.79
C ILE A 126 9.08 0.13 14.17
N LEU A 127 10.27 0.61 14.55
CA LEU A 127 10.49 2.02 14.86
C LEU A 127 10.24 2.92 13.66
N TRP A 128 10.63 2.48 12.46
CA TRP A 128 10.34 3.19 11.23
C TRP A 128 8.82 3.35 11.06
N GLY A 129 8.05 2.26 11.20
CA GLY A 129 6.59 2.30 11.12
C GLY A 129 5.96 3.27 12.13
N MET A 130 6.44 3.25 13.39
CA MET A 130 5.97 4.16 14.43
C MET A 130 6.22 5.63 14.07
N ILE A 131 7.46 5.97 13.68
CA ILE A 131 7.83 7.35 13.34
C ILE A 131 7.11 7.81 12.06
N TYR A 132 6.99 6.93 11.07
CA TYR A 132 6.29 7.22 9.83
C TYR A 132 4.81 7.54 10.07
N THR A 133 4.11 6.77 10.90
CA THR A 133 2.69 6.99 11.26
C THR A 133 2.46 8.37 11.88
N VAL A 134 3.45 8.90 12.65
CA VAL A 134 3.38 10.24 13.25
C VAL A 134 3.29 11.34 12.18
N GLY A 135 3.84 11.13 10.99
CA GLY A 135 3.70 12.04 9.86
C GLY A 135 2.52 11.72 8.94
N ASP A 136 2.27 10.42 8.70
CA ASP A 136 1.27 9.95 7.74
C ASP A 136 -0.16 10.34 8.13
N ILE A 137 -0.55 10.07 9.36
CA ILE A 137 -1.91 10.38 9.86
C ILE A 137 -2.25 11.88 9.75
N PRO A 138 -1.39 12.82 10.23
CA PRO A 138 -1.66 14.24 10.06
C PRO A 138 -1.70 14.68 8.59
N LEU A 139 -0.92 14.05 7.70
CA LEU A 139 -0.90 14.41 6.29
C LEU A 139 -2.25 14.14 5.61
N TRP A 140 -2.85 12.99 5.87
CA TRP A 140 -4.19 12.69 5.39
C TRP A 140 -5.26 13.51 6.13
N GLY A 141 -5.09 13.71 7.43
CA GLY A 141 -6.02 14.49 8.28
C GLY A 141 -6.09 15.96 7.93
N VAL A 142 -5.00 16.55 7.42
CA VAL A 142 -5.00 17.98 7.06
C VAL A 142 -5.98 18.32 5.94
N THR A 143 -6.33 17.36 5.08
CA THR A 143 -7.28 17.55 3.97
C THR A 143 -8.64 18.03 4.46
N SER A 144 -9.15 17.41 5.52
CA SER A 144 -10.46 17.81 6.11
C SER A 144 -10.42 19.20 6.78
N ARG A 145 -9.20 19.71 7.07
CA ARG A 145 -8.97 21.00 7.71
C ARG A 145 -8.61 22.12 6.73
N MET A 146 -8.36 21.78 5.45
CA MET A 146 -8.02 22.78 4.40
C MET A 146 -9.25 23.49 3.86
N THR A 147 -10.42 22.80 3.78
CA THR A 147 -11.63 23.31 3.13
C THR A 147 -12.90 22.83 3.82
N GLU A 148 -13.90 23.72 3.88
CA GLU A 148 -15.27 23.39 4.31
C GLU A 148 -16.12 22.84 3.16
N VAL A 149 -15.67 23.05 1.90
CA VAL A 149 -16.41 22.67 0.70
C VAL A 149 -16.19 21.19 0.39
N GLU A 150 -17.24 20.39 0.46
CA GLU A 150 -17.20 18.94 0.22
C GLU A 150 -16.68 18.59 -1.19
N LYS A 151 -17.13 19.33 -2.22
CA LYS A 151 -16.69 19.14 -3.60
C LYS A 151 -15.17 19.39 -3.77
N ASP A 152 -14.64 20.42 -3.11
CA ASP A 152 -13.21 20.72 -3.12
C ASP A 152 -12.42 19.64 -2.41
N ARG A 153 -12.93 19.13 -1.28
CA ARG A 153 -12.34 18.01 -0.53
C ARG A 153 -12.28 16.73 -1.38
N ALA A 154 -13.36 16.39 -2.07
CA ALA A 154 -13.39 15.23 -2.96
C ALA A 154 -12.39 15.39 -4.12
N SER A 155 -12.33 16.57 -4.72
CA SER A 155 -11.39 16.87 -5.81
C SER A 155 -9.94 16.76 -5.37
N ILE A 156 -9.56 17.34 -4.22
CA ILE A 156 -8.17 17.28 -3.72
C ILE A 156 -7.78 15.86 -3.35
N LEU A 157 -8.69 15.06 -2.77
CA LEU A 157 -8.42 13.65 -2.44
C LEU A 157 -8.22 12.78 -3.70
N SER A 158 -8.96 13.05 -4.77
CA SER A 158 -8.76 12.38 -6.05
C SER A 158 -7.38 12.69 -6.65
N LEU A 159 -6.99 13.96 -6.70
CA LEU A 159 -5.66 14.38 -7.16
C LEU A 159 -4.55 13.84 -6.25
N ALA A 160 -4.80 13.77 -4.94
CA ALA A 160 -3.91 13.21 -3.94
C ALA A 160 -3.53 11.75 -4.26
N ARG A 161 -4.49 10.93 -4.67
CA ARG A 161 -4.26 9.53 -5.07
C ARG A 161 -3.34 9.44 -6.30
N ILE A 162 -3.52 10.33 -7.27
CA ILE A 162 -2.65 10.39 -8.46
C ILE A 162 -1.23 10.78 -8.06
N ALA A 163 -1.07 11.85 -7.28
CA ALA A 163 0.23 12.31 -6.81
C ALA A 163 0.97 11.25 -5.99
N ALA A 164 0.26 10.57 -5.08
CA ALA A 164 0.77 9.43 -4.32
C ALA A 164 1.24 8.30 -5.23
N GLY A 165 0.45 7.93 -6.25
CA GLY A 165 0.79 6.92 -7.24
C GLY A 165 2.04 7.26 -8.04
N LEU A 166 2.21 8.53 -8.45
CA LEU A 166 3.40 9.00 -9.16
C LEU A 166 4.65 8.93 -8.26
N GLY A 167 4.56 9.40 -7.01
CA GLY A 167 5.67 9.32 -6.05
C GLY A 167 6.09 7.87 -5.76
N GLY A 168 5.12 6.98 -5.52
CA GLY A 168 5.37 5.56 -5.32
C GLY A 168 5.96 4.88 -6.56
N GLY A 169 5.47 5.22 -7.74
CA GLY A 169 5.94 4.68 -9.03
C GLY A 169 7.41 5.02 -9.31
N VAL A 170 7.84 6.24 -9.01
CA VAL A 170 9.27 6.64 -9.13
C VAL A 170 10.16 5.73 -8.29
N VAL A 171 9.79 5.48 -7.04
CA VAL A 171 10.58 4.64 -6.14
C VAL A 171 10.53 3.18 -6.56
N LEU A 172 9.35 2.68 -6.94
CA LEU A 172 9.20 1.31 -7.44
C LEU A 172 10.16 1.00 -8.59
N LEU A 173 10.27 1.93 -9.55
CA LEU A 173 11.13 1.78 -10.72
C LEU A 173 12.62 2.03 -10.42
N SER A 174 12.97 2.71 -9.33
CA SER A 174 14.34 3.15 -9.08
C SER A 174 15.04 2.46 -7.92
N ILE A 175 14.34 2.14 -6.82
CA ILE A 175 15.01 1.71 -5.58
C ILE A 175 15.92 0.51 -5.77
N THR A 176 15.44 -0.59 -6.33
CA THR A 176 16.26 -1.81 -6.49
C THR A 176 17.25 -1.71 -7.64
N PRO A 177 16.85 -1.33 -8.89
CA PRO A 177 17.79 -1.26 -10.00
C PRO A 177 18.92 -0.26 -9.76
N LEU A 178 18.59 0.93 -9.25
CA LEU A 178 19.58 1.96 -8.99
C LEU A 178 20.51 1.58 -7.84
N SER A 179 19.98 0.93 -6.78
CA SER A 179 20.80 0.45 -5.67
C SER A 179 21.79 -0.63 -6.13
N GLN A 180 21.33 -1.56 -6.97
CA GLN A 180 22.20 -2.59 -7.55
C GLN A 180 23.27 -1.97 -8.47
N PHE A 181 22.90 -1.02 -9.32
CA PHE A 181 23.82 -0.30 -10.18
C PHE A 181 24.90 0.45 -9.38
N VAL A 182 24.50 1.21 -8.35
CA VAL A 182 25.44 1.92 -7.47
C VAL A 182 26.31 0.93 -6.71
N GLY A 183 25.74 -0.17 -6.21
CA GLY A 183 26.47 -1.24 -5.54
C GLY A 183 27.56 -1.84 -6.42
N GLN A 184 27.26 -2.15 -7.69
CA GLN A 184 28.26 -2.65 -8.65
C GLN A 184 29.43 -1.68 -8.85
N LYS A 185 29.17 -0.36 -8.89
CA LYS A 185 30.22 0.65 -9.01
C LYS A 185 31.12 0.75 -7.77
N LEU A 186 30.62 0.33 -6.62
CA LEU A 186 31.37 0.36 -5.34
C LEU A 186 32.14 -0.93 -5.03
N GLU A 187 32.08 -1.94 -5.88
CA GLU A 187 32.71 -3.24 -5.63
C GLU A 187 34.21 -3.16 -5.37
N GLY A 188 34.92 -2.30 -6.09
CA GLY A 188 36.35 -2.09 -5.89
C GLY A 188 36.73 -1.46 -4.54
N VAL A 189 35.79 -0.87 -3.83
CA VAL A 189 36.00 -0.14 -2.57
C VAL A 189 35.50 -0.92 -1.36
N ALA A 190 34.43 -1.68 -1.52
CA ALA A 190 33.70 -2.27 -0.38
C ALA A 190 34.25 -3.61 0.13
N GLY A 191 35.20 -4.23 -0.58
CA GLY A 191 35.86 -5.48 -0.17
C GLY A 191 35.02 -6.76 -0.32
N SER A 192 33.70 -6.69 -0.53
CA SER A 192 32.85 -7.82 -0.89
C SER A 192 31.61 -7.37 -1.64
N THR A 193 31.04 -8.25 -2.47
CA THR A 193 29.81 -7.99 -3.24
C THR A 193 28.64 -7.63 -2.34
N ALA A 194 28.44 -8.36 -1.25
CA ALA A 194 27.34 -8.10 -0.31
C ALA A 194 27.45 -6.70 0.32
N LYS A 195 28.65 -6.29 0.75
CA LYS A 195 28.87 -4.94 1.29
C LYS A 195 28.68 -3.85 0.24
N SER A 196 29.14 -4.08 -0.99
CA SER A 196 28.97 -3.09 -2.05
C SER A 196 27.49 -2.90 -2.40
N GLN A 197 26.71 -3.96 -2.48
CA GLN A 197 25.28 -3.90 -2.67
C GLN A 197 24.58 -3.21 -1.48
N GLN A 198 24.99 -3.51 -0.26
CA GLN A 198 24.50 -2.84 0.93
C GLN A 198 24.72 -1.32 0.87
N TYR A 199 25.92 -0.87 0.53
CA TYR A 199 26.20 0.57 0.36
C TYR A 199 25.37 1.19 -0.77
N GLY A 200 25.14 0.47 -1.86
CA GLY A 200 24.26 0.90 -2.93
C GLY A 200 22.84 1.20 -2.41
N PHE A 201 22.28 0.28 -1.61
CA PHE A 201 20.95 0.48 -1.01
C PHE A 201 20.93 1.64 0.00
N ILE A 202 21.95 1.77 0.86
CA ILE A 202 22.03 2.87 1.82
C ILE A 202 22.05 4.22 1.09
N ILE A 203 22.89 4.38 0.07
CA ILE A 203 23.04 5.64 -0.67
C ILE A 203 21.76 5.99 -1.39
N VAL A 204 21.17 5.05 -2.14
CA VAL A 204 19.98 5.31 -2.95
C VAL A 204 18.77 5.55 -2.06
N ALA A 205 18.59 4.75 -1.00
CA ALA A 205 17.50 4.97 -0.03
C ALA A 205 17.66 6.33 0.65
N ALA A 206 18.86 6.75 1.04
CA ALA A 206 19.12 8.06 1.62
C ALA A 206 18.75 9.19 0.66
N VAL A 207 19.20 9.14 -0.60
CA VAL A 207 18.91 10.16 -1.61
C VAL A 207 17.41 10.26 -1.87
N LEU A 208 16.75 9.13 -2.12
CA LEU A 208 15.29 9.11 -2.36
C LEU A 208 14.50 9.59 -1.13
N THR A 209 14.96 9.25 0.08
CA THR A 209 14.31 9.71 1.32
C THR A 209 14.52 11.21 1.54
N ILE A 210 15.71 11.76 1.24
CA ILE A 210 15.96 13.22 1.31
C ILE A 210 14.99 13.95 0.39
N ILE A 211 14.84 13.50 -0.85
CA ILE A 211 13.90 14.08 -1.81
C ILE A 211 12.47 13.94 -1.27
N GLY A 212 12.07 12.75 -0.84
CA GLY A 212 10.75 12.46 -0.30
C GLY A 212 10.41 13.31 0.92
N CYS A 213 11.33 13.44 1.89
CA CYS A 213 11.16 14.25 3.08
C CYS A 213 11.06 15.75 2.76
N GLY A 214 11.88 16.24 1.82
CA GLY A 214 11.81 17.62 1.36
C GLY A 214 10.45 17.95 0.75
N LEU A 215 9.95 17.08 -0.14
CA LEU A 215 8.60 17.22 -0.70
C LEU A 215 7.52 17.13 0.39
N PHE A 216 7.64 16.20 1.31
CA PHE A 216 6.69 16.02 2.42
C PHE A 216 6.57 17.29 3.27
N GLN A 217 7.68 17.92 3.63
CA GLN A 217 7.69 19.15 4.44
C GLN A 217 6.99 20.34 3.77
N LEU A 218 6.87 20.35 2.43
CA LEU A 218 6.14 21.41 1.72
C LEU A 218 4.70 21.54 2.20
N THR A 219 4.05 20.43 2.55
CA THR A 219 2.70 20.47 3.13
C THR A 219 2.70 21.24 4.45
N GLY A 220 3.61 20.92 5.37
CA GLY A 220 3.71 21.60 6.67
C GLY A 220 4.01 23.09 6.56
N ILE A 221 4.82 23.49 5.56
CA ILE A 221 5.23 24.88 5.34
C ILE A 221 4.10 25.72 4.75
N PHE A 222 3.46 25.22 3.69
CA PHE A 222 2.57 26.03 2.84
C PHE A 222 1.09 25.83 3.14
N VAL A 223 0.66 24.66 3.62
CA VAL A 223 -0.76 24.38 3.86
C VAL A 223 -1.22 25.01 5.18
N ARG A 224 -2.41 25.61 5.19
CA ARG A 224 -3.02 26.19 6.38
C ARG A 224 -4.27 25.43 6.79
N GLU A 225 -4.41 25.15 8.08
CA GLU A 225 -5.61 24.58 8.68
C GLU A 225 -6.63 25.72 8.95
N ARG A 226 -7.82 25.61 8.33
CA ARG A 226 -8.88 26.64 8.43
C ARG A 226 -10.11 26.14 9.14
N VAL A 227 -10.32 24.83 9.14
CA VAL A 227 -11.54 24.20 9.65
C VAL A 227 -11.21 23.51 10.97
N GLN A 228 -11.99 23.82 12.01
CA GLN A 228 -11.98 23.05 13.25
C GLN A 228 -13.10 22.04 13.20
N SER A 229 -12.78 20.75 13.15
CA SER A 229 -13.78 19.67 13.22
C SER A 229 -14.07 19.35 14.67
N GLU A 230 -15.36 19.28 15.01
CA GLU A 230 -15.83 18.65 16.26
C GLU A 230 -15.94 17.14 16.00
N ASP A 231 -14.93 16.38 16.41
CA ASP A 231 -14.95 14.93 16.27
C ASP A 231 -15.68 14.29 17.46
N ARG A 232 -16.69 13.46 17.18
CA ARG A 232 -17.32 12.59 18.18
C ARG A 232 -16.28 11.62 18.71
N LYS A 233 -16.02 11.61 20.01
CA LYS A 233 -15.07 10.71 20.67
C LYS A 233 -15.64 9.29 20.74
N LEU A 234 -15.45 8.49 19.69
CA LEU A 234 -15.73 7.06 19.71
C LEU A 234 -14.52 6.32 20.31
N THR A 235 -14.79 5.31 21.15
CA THR A 235 -13.73 4.45 21.66
C THR A 235 -13.33 3.39 20.62
N PHE A 236 -12.12 2.84 20.71
CA PHE A 236 -11.67 1.76 19.83
C PHE A 236 -12.64 0.56 19.85
N LYS A 237 -13.19 0.23 21.02
CA LYS A 237 -14.19 -0.85 21.17
C LYS A 237 -15.50 -0.54 20.43
N ASP A 238 -15.92 0.74 20.45
CA ASP A 238 -17.11 1.19 19.72
C ASP A 238 -16.88 1.07 18.20
N ASN A 239 -15.70 1.46 17.72
CA ASN A 239 -15.34 1.33 16.31
C ASN A 239 -15.42 -0.12 15.83
N ILE A 240 -14.83 -1.07 16.57
CA ILE A 240 -14.93 -2.50 16.24
C ILE A 240 -16.38 -2.96 16.25
N ARG A 241 -17.17 -2.55 17.24
CA ARG A 241 -18.57 -2.93 17.34
C ARG A 241 -19.41 -2.41 16.17
N ILE A 242 -19.16 -1.17 15.73
CA ILE A 242 -19.81 -0.55 14.56
C ILE A 242 -19.44 -1.33 13.30
N MET A 243 -18.15 -1.54 13.06
CA MET A 243 -17.66 -2.25 11.86
C MET A 243 -18.19 -3.66 11.74
N TRP A 244 -18.19 -4.42 12.87
CA TRP A 244 -18.64 -5.82 12.88
C TRP A 244 -20.15 -5.95 12.85
N GLY A 245 -20.88 -4.97 13.39
CA GLY A 245 -22.35 -4.90 13.37
C GLY A 245 -22.93 -4.59 11.99
N ASN A 246 -22.19 -3.89 11.15
CA ASN A 246 -22.59 -3.55 9.78
C ASN A 246 -22.42 -4.75 8.86
N LYS A 247 -23.53 -5.36 8.42
CA LYS A 247 -23.51 -6.60 7.61
C LYS A 247 -22.77 -6.43 6.28
N PRO A 248 -23.02 -5.40 5.44
CA PRO A 248 -22.28 -5.17 4.21
C PRO A 248 -20.78 -5.00 4.46
N PHE A 249 -20.39 -4.16 5.41
CA PHE A 249 -19.00 -3.87 5.69
C PHE A 249 -18.23 -5.08 6.23
N ARG A 250 -18.81 -5.84 7.15
CA ARG A 250 -18.21 -7.09 7.66
C ARG A 250 -17.86 -8.06 6.54
N LYS A 251 -18.73 -8.20 5.51
CA LYS A 251 -18.46 -9.07 4.37
C LYS A 251 -17.33 -8.55 3.49
N GLN A 252 -17.20 -7.23 3.37
CA GLN A 252 -16.03 -6.63 2.72
C GLN A 252 -14.74 -6.84 3.49
N LEU A 253 -14.77 -6.72 4.82
CA LEU A 253 -13.61 -7.01 5.67
C LEU A 253 -13.13 -8.45 5.46
N ILE A 254 -14.04 -9.44 5.52
CA ILE A 254 -13.71 -10.85 5.28
C ILE A 254 -13.17 -11.06 3.86
N SER A 255 -13.80 -10.47 2.85
CA SER A 255 -13.32 -10.52 1.46
C SER A 255 -11.91 -9.91 1.33
N GLY A 256 -11.63 -8.81 2.02
CA GLY A 256 -10.32 -8.17 2.07
C GLY A 256 -9.23 -9.07 2.66
N VAL A 257 -9.52 -9.75 3.78
CA VAL A 257 -8.60 -10.71 4.38
C VAL A 257 -8.34 -11.90 3.47
N LEU A 258 -9.34 -12.44 2.81
CA LEU A 258 -9.18 -13.56 1.88
C LEU A 258 -8.32 -13.19 0.65
N ARG A 259 -8.32 -11.91 0.24
CA ARG A 259 -7.45 -11.39 -0.84
C ARG A 259 -6.03 -11.06 -0.38
N SER A 260 -5.67 -11.30 0.87
CA SER A 260 -4.35 -10.98 1.40
C SER A 260 -3.19 -11.39 0.50
N PRO A 261 -3.15 -12.57 -0.15
CA PRO A 261 -2.00 -12.99 -0.94
C PRO A 261 -1.61 -12.04 -2.09
N ILE A 262 -2.51 -11.18 -2.55
CA ILE A 262 -2.20 -10.16 -3.55
C ILE A 262 -1.15 -9.15 -3.06
N GLN A 263 -1.11 -8.88 -1.76
CA GLN A 263 -0.21 -7.86 -1.20
C GLN A 263 1.29 -8.22 -1.34
N MET A 264 1.62 -9.52 -1.47
CA MET A 264 3.01 -9.94 -1.68
C MET A 264 3.47 -9.79 -3.13
N LEU A 265 2.55 -9.57 -4.08
CA LEU A 265 2.86 -9.53 -5.51
C LEU A 265 4.02 -8.56 -5.80
N LEU A 266 4.00 -7.38 -5.20
CA LEU A 266 4.99 -6.35 -5.46
C LEU A 266 6.39 -6.76 -4.98
N SER A 267 6.53 -7.30 -3.76
CA SER A 267 7.82 -7.72 -3.20
C SER A 267 8.38 -8.95 -3.91
N VAL A 268 7.53 -9.93 -4.24
CA VAL A 268 7.95 -11.13 -4.99
C VAL A 268 8.30 -10.75 -6.43
N ALA A 269 7.54 -9.87 -7.07
CA ALA A 269 7.81 -9.42 -8.43
C ALA A 269 9.16 -8.70 -8.53
N MET A 270 9.53 -7.86 -7.54
CA MET A 270 10.85 -7.22 -7.53
C MET A 270 11.99 -8.23 -7.45
N THR A 271 11.85 -9.25 -6.60
CA THR A 271 12.81 -10.34 -6.53
C THR A 271 12.89 -11.12 -7.85
N LEU A 272 11.71 -11.44 -8.42
CA LEU A 272 11.60 -12.14 -9.71
C LEU A 272 12.26 -11.35 -10.86
N MET A 273 12.02 -10.04 -10.95
CA MET A 273 12.62 -9.19 -11.97
C MET A 273 14.13 -9.16 -11.86
N SER A 274 14.66 -8.96 -10.65
CA SER A 274 16.11 -8.93 -10.43
C SER A 274 16.79 -10.27 -10.76
N TYR A 275 16.22 -11.38 -10.29
CA TYR A 275 16.88 -12.68 -10.47
C TYR A 275 16.59 -13.33 -11.83
N TYR A 276 15.32 -13.42 -12.23
CA TYR A 276 14.95 -14.14 -13.45
C TYR A 276 15.29 -13.36 -14.73
N TYR A 277 14.97 -12.06 -14.77
CA TYR A 277 15.24 -11.23 -15.95
C TYR A 277 16.61 -10.57 -15.92
N GLY A 278 17.08 -10.19 -14.75
CA GLY A 278 18.37 -9.51 -14.56
C GLY A 278 19.55 -10.42 -14.23
N ASN A 279 19.33 -11.71 -13.99
CA ASN A 279 20.36 -12.59 -13.44
C ASN A 279 21.09 -11.95 -12.23
N TYR A 280 20.36 -11.18 -11.43
CA TYR A 280 20.71 -10.36 -10.28
C TYR A 280 21.60 -9.13 -10.60
N PHE A 281 22.58 -9.26 -11.49
CA PHE A 281 23.55 -8.19 -11.82
C PHE A 281 23.31 -7.54 -13.19
N GLY A 282 22.43 -8.09 -14.00
CA GLY A 282 22.09 -7.56 -15.33
C GLY A 282 20.96 -6.53 -15.33
N ASP A 283 20.73 -5.93 -16.47
CA ASP A 283 19.64 -4.97 -16.66
C ASP A 283 18.30 -5.68 -16.87
N TYR A 284 17.33 -5.34 -16.06
CA TYR A 284 15.94 -5.83 -16.16
C TYR A 284 14.91 -4.70 -16.25
N MET A 285 15.37 -3.44 -16.41
CA MET A 285 14.50 -2.27 -16.44
C MET A 285 13.46 -2.35 -17.55
N LEU A 286 13.86 -2.83 -18.74
CA LEU A 286 12.94 -2.98 -19.87
C LEU A 286 11.79 -3.94 -19.53
N TYR A 287 12.09 -5.09 -18.94
CA TYR A 287 11.08 -6.09 -18.54
C TYR A 287 10.17 -5.55 -17.45
N MET A 288 10.72 -4.83 -16.49
CA MET A 288 9.95 -4.19 -15.42
C MET A 288 9.00 -3.11 -15.98
N ILE A 289 9.44 -2.30 -16.95
CA ILE A 289 8.58 -1.30 -17.61
C ILE A 289 7.47 -1.98 -18.42
N ILE A 290 7.79 -3.03 -19.17
CA ILE A 290 6.80 -3.73 -20.01
C ILE A 290 5.76 -4.44 -19.13
N LEU A 291 6.19 -5.31 -18.22
CA LEU A 291 5.28 -6.13 -17.42
C LEU A 291 4.61 -5.31 -16.30
N GLY A 292 5.34 -4.44 -15.63
CA GLY A 292 4.78 -3.50 -14.67
C GLY A 292 3.86 -2.49 -15.35
N GLY A 293 4.24 -1.98 -16.51
CA GLY A 293 3.40 -1.12 -17.35
C GLY A 293 2.09 -1.79 -17.76
N GLY A 294 2.10 -3.10 -18.04
CA GLY A 294 0.91 -3.89 -18.29
C GLY A 294 -0.05 -3.89 -17.09
N ILE A 295 0.46 -4.25 -15.91
CA ILE A 295 -0.36 -4.26 -14.68
C ILE A 295 -0.94 -2.88 -14.40
N PHE A 296 -0.12 -1.83 -14.35
CA PHE A 296 -0.58 -0.48 -14.03
C PHE A 296 -1.48 0.09 -15.13
N GLY A 297 -1.16 -0.16 -16.41
CA GLY A 297 -1.98 0.26 -17.54
C GLY A 297 -3.39 -0.36 -17.46
N GLY A 298 -3.48 -1.67 -17.26
CA GLY A 298 -4.74 -2.37 -17.06
C GLY A 298 -5.51 -1.83 -15.86
N GLN A 299 -4.82 -1.57 -14.75
CA GLN A 299 -5.41 -1.03 -13.53
C GLN A 299 -6.03 0.36 -13.77
N PHE A 300 -5.31 1.29 -14.41
CA PHE A 300 -5.82 2.65 -14.67
C PHE A 300 -6.97 2.65 -15.68
N ILE A 301 -6.89 1.83 -16.73
CA ILE A 301 -7.98 1.69 -17.71
C ILE A 301 -9.25 1.20 -17.01
N ALA A 302 -9.15 0.17 -16.18
CA ALA A 302 -10.30 -0.35 -15.47
C ALA A 302 -10.86 0.65 -14.47
N MET A 303 -10.01 1.36 -13.71
CA MET A 303 -10.44 2.43 -12.79
C MET A 303 -11.26 3.51 -13.51
N ALA A 304 -10.88 3.88 -14.74
CA ALA A 304 -11.60 4.87 -15.53
C ALA A 304 -12.94 4.34 -16.08
N LEU A 305 -13.03 3.04 -16.34
CA LEU A 305 -14.23 2.41 -16.92
C LEU A 305 -15.29 2.02 -15.89
N VAL A 306 -14.89 1.65 -14.68
CA VAL A 306 -15.79 1.13 -13.63
C VAL A 306 -16.95 2.08 -13.32
N PRO A 307 -16.79 3.41 -13.19
CA PRO A 307 -17.92 4.31 -12.93
C PRO A 307 -19.03 4.18 -13.99
N LYS A 308 -18.66 4.08 -15.29
CA LYS A 308 -19.61 3.89 -16.38
C LYS A 308 -20.29 2.50 -16.35
N LEU A 309 -19.55 1.48 -15.92
CA LEU A 309 -20.09 0.13 -15.79
C LEU A 309 -21.09 0.01 -14.63
N MET A 310 -20.89 0.78 -13.55
CA MET A 310 -21.80 0.84 -12.41
C MET A 310 -23.16 1.46 -12.75
N GLU A 311 -23.27 2.24 -13.82
CA GLU A 311 -24.56 2.74 -14.30
C GLU A 311 -25.43 1.64 -14.91
N LYS A 312 -24.81 0.54 -15.42
CA LYS A 312 -25.47 -0.53 -16.16
C LYS A 312 -25.59 -1.84 -15.37
N PHE A 313 -24.69 -2.09 -14.46
CA PHE A 313 -24.56 -3.35 -13.74
C PHE A 313 -24.55 -3.13 -12.23
N GLU A 314 -25.12 -4.06 -11.48
CA GLU A 314 -25.06 -4.06 -10.02
C GLU A 314 -23.62 -4.16 -9.52
N LYS A 315 -23.28 -3.38 -8.49
CA LYS A 315 -21.94 -3.33 -7.89
C LYS A 315 -21.45 -4.70 -7.45
N THR A 316 -22.34 -5.54 -6.89
CA THR A 316 -21.99 -6.91 -6.46
C THR A 316 -21.60 -7.79 -7.65
N LYS A 317 -22.32 -7.71 -8.77
CA LYS A 317 -21.99 -8.47 -10.00
C LYS A 317 -20.69 -7.98 -10.62
N LEU A 318 -20.48 -6.66 -10.66
CA LEU A 318 -19.23 -6.06 -11.12
C LEU A 318 -18.05 -6.48 -10.25
N PHE A 319 -18.22 -6.50 -8.92
CA PHE A 319 -17.17 -6.96 -8.01
C PHE A 319 -16.77 -8.41 -8.29
N ILE A 320 -17.76 -9.31 -8.42
CA ILE A 320 -17.51 -10.73 -8.73
C ILE A 320 -16.84 -10.88 -10.10
N GLY A 321 -17.35 -10.20 -11.13
CA GLY A 321 -16.77 -10.23 -12.47
C GLY A 321 -15.34 -9.70 -12.51
N SER A 322 -15.06 -8.58 -11.84
CA SER A 322 -13.72 -8.01 -11.72
C SER A 322 -12.76 -8.92 -10.96
N THR A 323 -13.27 -9.60 -9.92
CA THR A 323 -12.48 -10.57 -9.16
C THR A 323 -12.08 -11.76 -10.02
N ILE A 324 -13.01 -12.30 -10.80
CA ILE A 324 -12.72 -13.42 -11.74
C ILE A 324 -11.78 -12.96 -12.86
N MET A 325 -12.00 -11.74 -13.40
CA MET A 325 -11.13 -11.13 -14.41
C MET A 325 -9.68 -10.96 -13.92
N GLY A 326 -9.47 -10.73 -12.62
CA GLY A 326 -8.13 -10.70 -12.02
C GLY A 326 -7.61 -12.11 -11.70
N ALA A 327 -8.43 -12.97 -11.12
CA ALA A 327 -8.02 -14.28 -10.62
C ALA A 327 -7.55 -15.24 -11.74
N VAL A 328 -8.25 -15.26 -12.87
CA VAL A 328 -7.92 -16.16 -14.00
C VAL A 328 -6.54 -15.84 -14.59
N PRO A 329 -6.21 -14.59 -14.94
CA PRO A 329 -4.87 -14.24 -15.39
C PRO A 329 -3.78 -14.57 -14.35
N PHE A 330 -3.99 -14.29 -13.07
CA PHE A 330 -3.03 -14.70 -12.05
C PHE A 330 -2.82 -16.21 -12.04
N ALA A 331 -3.87 -17.01 -12.12
CA ALA A 331 -3.77 -18.47 -12.16
C ALA A 331 -2.97 -18.97 -13.37
N LEU A 332 -2.94 -18.23 -14.48
CA LEU A 332 -2.24 -18.62 -15.72
C LEU A 332 -0.73 -18.35 -15.67
N ILE A 333 -0.22 -17.44 -14.82
CA ILE A 333 1.21 -17.06 -14.79
C ILE A 333 2.10 -18.28 -14.54
N TYR A 334 1.79 -19.10 -13.54
CA TYR A 334 2.61 -20.28 -13.22
C TYR A 334 2.57 -21.39 -14.28
N PRO A 335 1.42 -21.79 -14.85
CA PRO A 335 1.37 -22.66 -16.02
C PRO A 335 2.18 -22.14 -17.22
N ILE A 336 2.09 -20.85 -17.55
CA ILE A 336 2.89 -20.22 -18.61
C ILE A 336 4.39 -20.36 -18.32
N TYR A 337 4.82 -20.11 -17.10
CA TYR A 337 6.20 -20.36 -16.69
C TYR A 337 6.60 -21.82 -16.89
N LYS A 338 5.75 -22.79 -16.55
CA LYS A 338 6.04 -24.22 -16.74
C LYS A 338 6.15 -24.62 -18.20
N MET A 339 5.48 -23.93 -19.12
CA MET A 339 5.58 -24.19 -20.57
C MET A 339 6.90 -23.68 -21.17
N ALA A 340 7.47 -22.60 -20.63
CA ALA A 340 8.68 -21.96 -21.15
C ALA A 340 9.59 -21.43 -20.02
N PRO A 341 10.14 -22.29 -19.13
CA PRO A 341 10.79 -21.85 -17.91
C PRO A 341 12.08 -21.05 -18.11
N GLN A 342 12.67 -21.09 -19.30
CA GLN A 342 13.91 -20.37 -19.64
C GLN A 342 13.67 -19.23 -20.66
N ASP A 343 12.51 -19.16 -21.28
CA ASP A 343 12.24 -18.38 -22.49
C ASP A 343 11.27 -17.20 -22.29
N LEU A 344 10.84 -16.90 -21.05
CA LEU A 344 9.84 -15.85 -20.79
C LEU A 344 10.34 -14.43 -21.10
N ASP A 345 11.60 -14.25 -21.38
CA ASP A 345 12.21 -13.03 -21.91
C ASP A 345 12.14 -12.91 -23.44
N LYS A 346 11.79 -13.99 -24.14
CA LYS A 346 11.58 -13.95 -25.60
C LYS A 346 10.32 -13.13 -25.96
N PRO A 347 10.32 -12.40 -27.10
CA PRO A 347 9.24 -11.47 -27.45
C PRO A 347 7.83 -12.10 -27.43
N VAL A 348 7.68 -13.35 -27.89
CA VAL A 348 6.39 -14.04 -27.92
C VAL A 348 5.84 -14.26 -26.51
N TRP A 349 6.66 -14.79 -25.60
CA TRP A 349 6.24 -15.05 -24.22
C TRP A 349 6.07 -13.76 -23.41
N LEU A 350 6.90 -12.76 -23.70
CA LEU A 350 6.77 -11.44 -23.10
C LEU A 350 5.46 -10.76 -23.49
N ALA A 351 5.04 -10.91 -24.77
CA ALA A 351 3.74 -10.42 -25.23
C ALA A 351 2.56 -11.15 -24.56
N VAL A 352 2.67 -12.47 -24.39
CA VAL A 352 1.66 -13.27 -23.67
C VAL A 352 1.55 -12.80 -22.21
N LEU A 353 2.68 -12.66 -21.52
CA LEU A 353 2.70 -12.19 -20.14
C LEU A 353 2.18 -10.75 -20.02
N LEU A 354 2.49 -9.86 -20.98
CA LEU A 354 1.96 -8.50 -21.01
C LEU A 354 0.43 -8.47 -21.04
N VAL A 355 -0.19 -9.31 -21.88
CA VAL A 355 -1.66 -9.43 -21.93
C VAL A 355 -2.21 -9.96 -20.61
N VAL A 356 -1.60 -11.01 -20.07
CA VAL A 356 -2.01 -11.63 -18.79
C VAL A 356 -1.89 -10.61 -17.65
N PHE A 357 -0.79 -9.89 -17.53
CA PHE A 357 -0.60 -8.88 -16.50
C PHE A 357 -1.53 -7.67 -16.67
N THR A 358 -1.83 -7.26 -17.92
CA THR A 358 -2.78 -6.18 -18.19
C THR A 358 -4.20 -6.56 -17.72
N LEU A 359 -4.64 -7.78 -17.99
CA LEU A 359 -5.95 -8.28 -17.53
C LEU A 359 -5.99 -8.44 -16.02
N ALA A 360 -4.92 -8.95 -15.39
CA ALA A 360 -4.79 -9.05 -13.94
C ALA A 360 -4.86 -7.65 -13.29
N GLY A 361 -4.13 -6.70 -13.86
CA GLY A 361 -4.16 -5.30 -13.43
C GLY A 361 -5.55 -4.68 -13.57
N ALA A 362 -6.26 -4.94 -14.66
CA ALA A 362 -7.62 -4.46 -14.86
C ALA A 362 -8.58 -4.98 -13.79
N GLY A 363 -8.48 -6.27 -13.42
CA GLY A 363 -9.24 -6.84 -12.31
C GLY A 363 -8.95 -6.14 -10.99
N MET A 364 -7.66 -5.92 -10.67
CA MET A 364 -7.26 -5.20 -9.45
C MET A 364 -7.74 -3.75 -9.43
N GLY A 365 -7.63 -3.03 -10.55
CA GLY A 365 -8.08 -1.64 -10.66
C GLY A 365 -9.58 -1.49 -10.44
N ALA A 366 -10.36 -2.37 -11.06
CA ALA A 366 -11.81 -2.40 -10.89
C ALA A 366 -12.19 -2.68 -9.42
N LEU A 367 -11.54 -3.65 -8.77
CA LEU A 367 -11.76 -3.99 -7.38
C LEU A 367 -11.44 -2.81 -6.43
N ASN A 368 -10.39 -2.04 -6.70
CA ASN A 368 -10.04 -0.89 -5.87
C ASN A 368 -11.13 0.19 -5.88
N VAL A 369 -11.72 0.48 -7.05
CA VAL A 369 -12.82 1.44 -7.16
C VAL A 369 -14.08 0.89 -6.49
N LEU A 370 -14.48 -0.34 -6.84
CA LEU A 370 -15.69 -0.96 -6.30
C LEU A 370 -15.64 -1.08 -4.78
N GLN A 371 -14.49 -1.46 -4.22
CA GLN A 371 -14.32 -1.54 -2.78
C GLN A 371 -14.53 -0.18 -2.10
N SER A 372 -13.97 0.90 -2.66
CA SER A 372 -14.13 2.24 -2.10
C SER A 372 -15.58 2.70 -2.14
N VAL A 373 -16.29 2.45 -3.24
CA VAL A 373 -17.72 2.77 -3.38
C VAL A 373 -18.56 1.96 -2.40
N MET A 374 -18.36 0.65 -2.34
CA MET A 374 -19.13 -0.21 -1.44
C MET A 374 -18.86 0.08 0.05
N ILE A 375 -17.71 0.65 0.41
CA ILE A 375 -17.46 1.17 1.76
C ILE A 375 -18.32 2.39 2.04
N ALA A 376 -18.43 3.33 1.09
CA ALA A 376 -19.30 4.48 1.22
C ALA A 376 -20.76 4.04 1.35
N ASP A 377 -21.21 3.06 0.56
CA ASP A 377 -22.55 2.48 0.69
C ASP A 377 -22.80 1.86 2.08
N ALA A 378 -21.76 1.24 2.68
CA ALA A 378 -21.87 0.69 4.03
C ALA A 378 -21.96 1.78 5.11
N VAL A 379 -21.38 2.96 4.88
CA VAL A 379 -21.57 4.16 5.72
C VAL A 379 -23.02 4.63 5.66
N ASP A 380 -23.59 4.74 4.44
CA ASP A 380 -24.99 5.14 4.25
C ASP A 380 -25.96 4.14 4.90
N TYR A 381 -25.62 2.82 4.83
CA TYR A 381 -26.38 1.78 5.53
C TYR A 381 -26.39 2.00 7.05
N GLU A 382 -25.27 2.36 7.65
CA GLU A 382 -25.17 2.64 9.08
C GLU A 382 -25.94 3.90 9.46
N GLU A 383 -25.81 4.98 8.67
CA GLU A 383 -26.57 6.23 8.87
C GLU A 383 -28.08 5.99 8.82
N TYR A 384 -28.56 5.20 7.85
CA TYR A 384 -29.98 4.88 7.73
C TYR A 384 -30.53 4.14 8.95
N HIS A 385 -29.78 3.13 9.46
CA HIS A 385 -30.25 2.27 10.55
C HIS A 385 -30.02 2.86 11.94
N LYS A 386 -28.96 3.66 12.15
CA LYS A 386 -28.56 4.16 13.47
C LYS A 386 -28.62 5.68 13.62
N GLY A 387 -28.89 6.41 12.55
CA GLY A 387 -29.06 7.86 12.60
C GLY A 387 -27.77 8.66 12.78
N PHE A 388 -26.58 8.05 12.65
CA PHE A 388 -25.30 8.76 12.65
C PHE A 388 -24.37 8.22 11.56
N ARG A 389 -23.47 9.06 11.07
CA ARG A 389 -22.59 8.78 9.92
C ARG A 389 -21.13 8.60 10.36
N PRO A 390 -20.64 7.37 10.55
CA PRO A 390 -19.31 7.08 11.03
C PRO A 390 -18.29 6.86 9.91
N ASP A 391 -18.10 7.81 8.97
CA ASP A 391 -17.19 7.68 7.83
C ASP A 391 -15.78 7.25 8.26
N GLY A 392 -15.21 7.92 9.27
CA GLY A 392 -13.87 7.63 9.76
C GLY A 392 -13.67 6.22 10.28
N VAL A 393 -14.70 5.62 10.87
CA VAL A 393 -14.66 4.25 11.40
C VAL A 393 -14.50 3.23 10.27
N PHE A 394 -15.25 3.38 9.19
CA PHE A 394 -15.23 2.43 8.07
C PHE A 394 -13.94 2.54 7.25
N PHE A 395 -13.45 3.76 6.99
CA PHE A 395 -12.18 3.95 6.30
C PHE A 395 -10.96 3.51 7.15
N SER A 396 -11.02 3.67 8.47
CA SER A 396 -9.98 3.12 9.36
C SER A 396 -10.00 1.58 9.37
N GLY A 397 -11.19 0.97 9.34
CA GLY A 397 -11.34 -0.48 9.18
C GLY A 397 -10.75 -1.01 7.88
N GLN A 398 -10.90 -0.29 6.78
CA GLN A 398 -10.24 -0.59 5.52
C GLN A 398 -8.71 -0.55 5.65
N SER A 399 -8.17 0.49 6.25
CA SER A 399 -6.73 0.63 6.49
C SER A 399 -6.19 -0.53 7.34
N PHE A 400 -6.91 -0.87 8.42
CA PHE A 400 -6.58 -2.02 9.26
C PHE A 400 -6.48 -3.32 8.47
N ILE A 401 -7.50 -3.62 7.62
CA ILE A 401 -7.50 -4.84 6.79
C ILE A 401 -6.34 -4.83 5.78
N THR A 402 -6.01 -3.69 5.19
CA THR A 402 -4.88 -3.59 4.27
C THR A 402 -3.56 -3.95 4.95
N LYS A 403 -3.33 -3.45 6.17
CA LYS A 403 -2.14 -3.75 6.97
C LYS A 403 -2.11 -5.20 7.42
N LEU A 404 -3.22 -5.73 7.91
CA LEU A 404 -3.35 -7.14 8.27
C LEU A 404 -3.06 -8.05 7.08
N SER A 405 -3.61 -7.72 5.91
CA SER A 405 -3.38 -8.44 4.65
C SER A 405 -1.90 -8.45 4.26
N ALA A 406 -1.20 -7.33 4.42
CA ALA A 406 0.24 -7.26 4.16
C ALA A 406 1.04 -8.17 5.12
N GLY A 407 0.64 -8.26 6.40
CA GLY A 407 1.24 -9.19 7.36
C GLY A 407 1.04 -10.65 6.98
N ILE A 408 -0.19 -11.04 6.62
CA ILE A 408 -0.50 -12.40 6.15
C ILE A 408 0.30 -12.74 4.89
N SER A 409 0.38 -11.81 3.95
CA SER A 409 1.15 -11.98 2.72
C SER A 409 2.64 -12.21 2.98
N SER A 410 3.23 -11.46 3.90
CA SER A 410 4.63 -11.63 4.29
C SER A 410 4.90 -13.03 4.82
N ILE A 411 3.97 -13.58 5.63
CA ILE A 411 4.09 -14.96 6.15
C ILE A 411 4.03 -15.97 5.02
N ILE A 412 3.08 -15.84 4.08
CA ILE A 412 2.95 -16.74 2.92
C ILE A 412 4.25 -16.70 2.08
N GLN A 413 4.79 -15.51 1.82
CA GLN A 413 6.05 -15.33 1.10
C GLN A 413 7.22 -16.00 1.81
N GLY A 414 7.36 -15.80 3.12
CA GLY A 414 8.42 -16.40 3.92
C GLY A 414 8.36 -17.92 3.97
N ILE A 415 7.16 -18.49 4.09
CA ILE A 415 6.95 -19.95 4.01
C ILE A 415 7.41 -20.45 2.63
N GLY A 416 6.96 -19.84 1.55
CA GLY A 416 7.32 -20.23 0.19
C GLY A 416 8.83 -20.23 -0.04
N TYR A 417 9.51 -19.16 0.35
CA TYR A 417 10.97 -19.06 0.20
C TYR A 417 11.72 -20.04 1.11
N SER A 418 11.22 -20.29 2.32
CA SER A 418 11.83 -21.24 3.24
C SER A 418 11.73 -22.68 2.75
N ILE A 419 10.61 -23.08 2.14
CA ILE A 419 10.41 -24.44 1.60
C ILE A 419 11.46 -24.79 0.55
N ILE A 420 11.83 -23.84 -0.30
CA ILE A 420 12.85 -24.06 -1.36
C ILE A 420 14.27 -23.73 -0.91
N GLY A 421 14.46 -23.30 0.31
CA GLY A 421 15.76 -22.88 0.83
C GLY A 421 16.30 -21.57 0.23
N PHE A 422 15.46 -20.73 -0.38
CA PHE A 422 15.85 -19.40 -0.84
C PHE A 422 15.90 -18.43 0.35
N SER A 423 16.90 -18.62 1.20
CA SER A 423 17.04 -17.93 2.48
C SER A 423 18.47 -17.99 3.00
N GLY A 424 18.91 -16.96 3.71
CA GLY A 424 20.22 -16.92 4.37
C GLY A 424 21.40 -17.12 3.41
N ASP A 425 22.34 -17.95 3.81
CA ASP A 425 23.58 -18.22 3.05
C ASP A 425 23.33 -18.81 1.65
N ASN A 426 22.22 -19.52 1.44
CA ASN A 426 21.87 -20.05 0.12
C ASN A 426 21.63 -18.93 -0.89
N VAL A 427 21.06 -17.80 -0.45
CA VAL A 427 20.86 -16.62 -1.30
C VAL A 427 22.21 -15.98 -1.61
N ASN A 428 23.11 -15.90 -0.62
CA ASN A 428 24.47 -15.40 -0.83
C ASN A 428 25.22 -16.29 -1.84
N ALA A 429 25.21 -17.60 -1.65
CA ALA A 429 25.86 -18.55 -2.57
C ALA A 429 25.27 -18.46 -3.99
N CYS A 430 23.95 -18.28 -4.11
CA CYS A 430 23.30 -18.03 -5.39
C CYS A 430 23.84 -16.75 -6.04
N ASN A 431 23.90 -15.64 -5.30
CA ASN A 431 24.39 -14.36 -5.83
C ASN A 431 25.86 -14.44 -6.29
N GLU A 432 26.72 -15.12 -5.53
CA GLU A 432 28.12 -15.33 -5.91
C GLU A 432 28.25 -16.21 -7.16
N ALA A 433 27.46 -17.28 -7.26
CA ALA A 433 27.41 -18.13 -8.46
C ALA A 433 26.93 -17.36 -9.70
N LEU A 434 25.89 -16.54 -9.57
CA LEU A 434 25.39 -15.69 -10.66
C LEU A 434 26.46 -14.68 -11.12
N ARG A 435 27.22 -14.15 -10.18
CA ARG A 435 28.36 -13.29 -10.49
C ARG A 435 29.47 -14.02 -11.22
N ALA A 436 29.73 -15.29 -10.88
CA ALA A 436 30.71 -16.15 -11.55
C ALA A 436 30.24 -16.63 -12.94
N GLY A 437 29.03 -16.24 -13.38
CA GLY A 437 28.50 -16.55 -14.71
C GLY A 437 27.45 -17.66 -14.74
N ALA A 438 26.93 -18.13 -13.60
CA ALA A 438 25.80 -19.04 -13.54
C ALA A 438 24.53 -18.37 -14.07
N SER A 439 23.58 -19.18 -14.54
CA SER A 439 22.28 -18.72 -15.04
C SER A 439 21.20 -19.00 -14.02
N PHE A 440 20.49 -17.95 -13.55
CA PHE A 440 19.38 -18.15 -12.61
C PHE A 440 18.27 -19.03 -13.21
N LYS A 441 17.98 -18.85 -14.50
CA LYS A 441 16.94 -19.62 -15.21
C LYS A 441 17.27 -21.10 -15.32
N ALA A 442 18.54 -21.45 -15.56
CA ALA A 442 18.97 -22.81 -15.76
C ALA A 442 19.36 -23.49 -14.44
N ASP A 443 20.18 -22.84 -13.63
CA ASP A 443 20.84 -23.47 -12.48
C ASP A 443 20.00 -23.36 -11.19
N TYR A 444 19.09 -22.38 -11.13
CA TYR A 444 18.22 -22.10 -9.97
C TYR A 444 16.72 -22.19 -10.31
N ALA A 445 16.35 -23.08 -11.22
CA ALA A 445 14.95 -23.29 -11.64
C ALA A 445 13.95 -23.50 -10.48
N PRO A 446 14.27 -24.19 -9.35
CA PRO A 446 13.37 -24.29 -8.21
C PRO A 446 13.06 -22.92 -7.57
N TYR A 447 14.03 -22.00 -7.49
CA TYR A 447 13.85 -20.65 -6.95
C TYR A 447 12.94 -19.83 -7.88
N ALA A 448 13.24 -19.85 -9.19
CA ALA A 448 12.38 -19.20 -10.19
C ALA A 448 10.95 -19.74 -10.14
N GLY A 449 10.81 -21.07 -10.09
CA GLY A 449 9.51 -21.74 -10.02
C GLY A 449 8.67 -21.30 -8.82
N MET A 450 9.27 -21.17 -7.64
CA MET A 450 8.56 -20.69 -6.46
C MET A 450 8.18 -19.20 -6.57
N MET A 451 9.05 -18.36 -7.13
CA MET A 451 8.73 -16.94 -7.34
C MET A 451 7.52 -16.79 -8.28
N PHE A 452 7.49 -17.52 -9.40
CA PHE A 452 6.34 -17.53 -10.29
C PHE A 452 5.09 -18.15 -9.63
N PHE A 453 5.25 -19.19 -8.82
CA PHE A 453 4.15 -19.79 -8.05
C PHE A 453 3.55 -18.75 -7.08
N LEU A 454 4.37 -18.05 -6.30
CA LEU A 454 3.92 -17.04 -5.34
C LEU A 454 3.25 -15.83 -6.02
N CYS A 455 3.71 -15.43 -7.21
CA CYS A 455 3.06 -14.39 -8.00
C CYS A 455 1.74 -14.84 -8.66
N SER A 456 1.47 -16.14 -8.71
CA SER A 456 0.37 -16.73 -9.46
C SER A 456 -0.71 -17.35 -8.56
N ILE A 457 -0.40 -18.48 -7.98
CA ILE A 457 -1.40 -19.37 -7.37
C ILE A 457 -2.01 -18.79 -6.09
N PRO A 458 -1.25 -18.34 -5.07
CA PRO A 458 -1.85 -17.77 -3.86
C PRO A 458 -2.71 -16.52 -4.13
N PRO A 459 -2.30 -15.53 -4.96
CA PRO A 459 -3.16 -14.43 -5.35
C PRO A 459 -4.46 -14.88 -6.03
N ALA A 460 -4.38 -15.84 -6.95
CA ALA A 460 -5.56 -16.37 -7.64
C ALA A 460 -6.54 -17.03 -6.67
N ILE A 461 -6.04 -17.89 -5.78
CA ILE A 461 -6.86 -18.56 -4.74
C ILE A 461 -7.50 -17.50 -3.83
N GLY A 462 -6.73 -16.53 -3.36
CA GLY A 462 -7.23 -15.45 -2.51
C GLY A 462 -8.35 -14.66 -3.17
N LEU A 463 -8.21 -14.32 -4.45
CA LEU A 463 -9.25 -13.67 -5.24
C LEU A 463 -10.50 -14.55 -5.35
N PHE A 464 -10.39 -15.82 -5.74
CA PHE A 464 -11.54 -16.70 -5.84
C PHE A 464 -12.28 -16.85 -4.51
N LEU A 465 -11.56 -17.04 -3.40
CA LEU A 465 -12.15 -17.15 -2.07
C LEU A 465 -12.85 -15.86 -1.66
N SER A 466 -12.34 -14.70 -2.07
CA SER A 466 -12.90 -13.39 -1.71
C SER A 466 -14.30 -13.13 -2.30
N VAL A 467 -14.70 -13.89 -3.32
CA VAL A 467 -16.06 -13.84 -3.90
C VAL A 467 -17.11 -14.39 -2.94
N ILE A 468 -16.74 -15.38 -2.10
CA ILE A 468 -17.69 -16.11 -1.24
C ILE A 468 -18.50 -15.17 -0.33
N PRO A 469 -17.88 -14.27 0.47
CA PRO A 469 -18.64 -13.35 1.31
C PRO A 469 -19.47 -12.32 0.50
N ILE A 470 -19.03 -11.97 -0.71
CA ILE A 470 -19.67 -10.93 -1.51
C ILE A 470 -20.92 -11.48 -2.25
N LYS A 471 -20.99 -12.76 -2.58
CA LYS A 471 -22.20 -13.38 -3.15
C LYS A 471 -23.46 -13.07 -2.32
N ASN A 472 -23.31 -13.00 -1.01
CA ASN A 472 -24.37 -12.67 -0.07
C ASN A 472 -24.13 -11.30 0.60
N TYR A 473 -23.85 -10.27 -0.18
CA TYR A 473 -23.44 -8.95 0.32
C TYR A 473 -24.44 -8.35 1.32
N GLY A 474 -25.72 -8.60 1.11
CA GLY A 474 -26.79 -8.23 2.05
C GLY A 474 -27.32 -6.80 1.86
N MET A 475 -27.01 -6.18 0.73
CA MET A 475 -27.57 -4.92 0.28
C MET A 475 -27.51 -4.87 -1.26
N SER A 476 -28.65 -4.76 -1.92
CA SER A 476 -28.75 -4.55 -3.37
C SER A 476 -28.64 -3.06 -3.70
N ASP A 477 -28.31 -2.74 -4.96
CA ASP A 477 -28.26 -1.34 -5.41
C ASP A 477 -29.65 -0.65 -5.34
N ALA A 478 -30.74 -1.41 -5.50
CA ALA A 478 -32.10 -0.90 -5.36
C ALA A 478 -32.41 -0.54 -3.90
N GLU A 479 -32.04 -1.40 -2.94
CA GLU A 479 -32.18 -1.12 -1.51
C GLU A 479 -31.33 0.08 -1.10
N HIS A 480 -30.08 0.18 -1.58
CA HIS A 480 -29.23 1.33 -1.29
C HIS A 480 -29.82 2.64 -1.82
N ARG A 481 -30.38 2.66 -3.04
CA ARG A 481 -31.06 3.86 -3.58
C ARG A 481 -32.26 4.26 -2.71
N SER A 482 -33.09 3.31 -2.29
CA SER A 482 -34.23 3.61 -1.42
C SER A 482 -33.82 4.16 -0.05
N MET A 483 -32.69 3.69 0.50
CA MET A 483 -32.09 4.23 1.73
C MET A 483 -31.61 5.67 1.53
N LEU A 484 -30.93 5.96 0.40
CA LEU A 484 -30.49 7.32 0.07
C LEU A 484 -31.66 8.28 -0.06
N ASP A 485 -32.74 7.89 -0.75
CA ASP A 485 -33.96 8.72 -0.88
C ASP A 485 -34.57 9.02 0.50
N ALA A 486 -34.62 8.04 1.38
CA ALA A 486 -35.11 8.22 2.74
C ALA A 486 -34.20 9.13 3.59
N LEU A 487 -32.87 9.01 3.44
CA LEU A 487 -31.90 9.88 4.12
C LEU A 487 -32.01 11.33 3.64
N VAL A 488 -32.16 11.56 2.34
CA VAL A 488 -32.40 12.89 1.76
C VAL A 488 -33.68 13.51 2.31
N LYS A 489 -34.75 12.73 2.38
CA LYS A 489 -36.03 13.19 2.94
C LYS A 489 -35.88 13.60 4.41
N ARG A 490 -35.25 12.77 5.25
CA ARG A 490 -34.97 13.08 6.67
C ARG A 490 -34.17 14.36 6.83
N ARG A 491 -33.13 14.56 5.99
CA ARG A 491 -32.28 15.77 6.05
C ARG A 491 -33.06 17.01 5.68
N ASN A 492 -33.96 16.94 4.68
CA ASN A 492 -34.82 18.07 4.29
C ASN A 492 -35.85 18.41 5.37
N GLU A 493 -36.47 17.41 6.01
CA GLU A 493 -37.38 17.58 7.12
C GLU A 493 -36.71 18.27 8.31
N ASN A 494 -35.54 17.82 8.72
CA ASN A 494 -34.73 18.42 9.80
C ASN A 494 -34.29 19.87 9.47
N ALA A 495 -34.01 20.18 8.21
CA ALA A 495 -33.66 21.54 7.79
C ALA A 495 -34.85 22.50 7.91
N VAL A 496 -36.05 22.05 7.53
CA VAL A 496 -37.30 22.85 7.65
C VAL A 496 -37.67 23.06 9.12
N GLU A 497 -37.53 22.05 9.97
CA GLU A 497 -37.79 22.20 11.43
C GLU A 497 -36.78 23.15 12.10
N GLY A 498 -35.51 23.11 11.70
CA GLY A 498 -34.45 24.03 12.18
C GLY A 498 -34.75 25.49 11.78
N GLU A 499 -35.23 25.74 10.58
CA GLU A 499 -35.64 27.09 10.15
C GLU A 499 -36.93 27.58 10.85
N SER A 500 -37.88 26.68 11.16
CA SER A 500 -39.09 27.03 11.87
C SER A 500 -38.84 27.35 13.36
N SER A 501 -37.95 26.59 14.02
CA SER A 501 -37.60 26.84 15.42
C SER A 501 -36.70 28.08 15.60
N GLY A 502 -35.87 28.43 14.60
CA GLY A 502 -35.05 29.66 14.60
C GLY A 502 -35.91 30.95 14.42
N LYS A 503 -37.10 30.86 13.79
CA LYS A 503 -37.99 32.00 13.65
C LYS A 503 -38.86 32.25 14.88
N SER A 504 -39.11 31.26 15.74
CA SER A 504 -39.88 31.43 16.97
C SER A 504 -39.11 31.99 18.15
N SER A 505 -37.80 32.10 18.05
CA SER A 505 -36.93 32.69 19.10
C SER A 505 -36.60 34.18 18.88
N ILE A 506 -37.16 34.81 17.82
CA ILE A 506 -36.95 36.24 17.47
C ILE A 506 -38.28 37.04 17.52
N SER A 507 -39.34 36.48 18.07
CA SER A 507 -40.61 37.20 18.30
C SER A 507 -40.77 37.64 19.75
#